data_a084f67f818d246561d24399831e92f9
#
_entry.id   a084f67f818d246561d24399831e92f9
#
_cell.length_a   1.000
_cell.length_b   1.000
_cell.length_c   1.000
_cell.angle_alpha   90.00
_cell.angle_beta   90.00
_cell.angle_gamma   90.00
#
_symmetry.space_group_name_H-M   'P 1'
#
loop_
_entity.id
_entity.type
_entity.pdbx_description
1 polymer ?
#
loop_
_entity_poly.entity_id
_entity_poly.type
_entity_poly.pdbx_seq_one_letter_code
_entity_poly.pdbx_strand_id
1 'polypeptide(L)'
;MTIAIIGGGAAGFFLAINLKRLAPNIDVTIFEKSANVLSKVAISGGGRCNLSNSFAEIKTLNRAYPRGDKLLKRAFRLFDHRDTYKWFEDAGVPLVTQVDQCVFPYSQNSNQIIVTFIKLARELGISVKTLHRLTSITSGERYTLTFNADTRCTFDAVAITTGGSPKAEGLSYLEALGHKIILPVPSLFTFNIPSDSIRELMGVVAENAMVSLEGTNLKASGSLLITHWGMSGPVILKLSSYGARLISEKQYRFNILVSWINEVNCDKIAEYINSIVRENPQKKIVNVCPYNISSRLWLHILKKAEIPTDRKWVDLGKRGINKIINLLSNDQYTVHGKGSYKDEFVTCGGVSLESIEFKTMESKSCTNLYFAGEILDIDAITGGFNLQAAWTTAYVAAVAISQRFNAI
;
A
#
# COMPACT_ATOMS: atom_id res chain seq x y z
N MET A 1 24.33 -14.03 -22.95
CA MET A 1 24.20 -13.26 -21.68
C MET A 1 23.13 -13.88 -20.81
N THR A 2 23.40 -14.02 -19.51
CA THR A 2 22.53 -14.70 -18.54
C THR A 2 22.14 -13.73 -17.42
N ILE A 3 20.86 -13.63 -17.13
CA ILE A 3 20.33 -12.72 -16.12
C ILE A 3 19.55 -13.52 -15.07
N ALA A 4 19.89 -13.32 -13.80
CA ALA A 4 19.11 -13.84 -12.68
C ALA A 4 18.14 -12.78 -12.16
N ILE A 5 16.88 -13.13 -12.02
CA ILE A 5 15.86 -12.31 -11.36
C ILE A 5 15.48 -13.00 -10.05
N ILE A 6 15.73 -12.35 -8.93
CA ILE A 6 15.52 -12.90 -7.60
C ILE A 6 14.18 -12.40 -7.04
N GLY A 7 13.20 -13.28 -7.02
CA GLY A 7 11.82 -13.02 -6.60
C GLY A 7 10.83 -13.21 -7.74
N GLY A 8 10.02 -14.25 -7.67
CA GLY A 8 8.95 -14.59 -8.62
C GLY A 8 7.63 -13.87 -8.32
N GLY A 9 7.70 -12.60 -7.91
CA GLY A 9 6.55 -11.75 -7.69
C GLY A 9 6.19 -10.86 -8.87
N ALA A 10 5.35 -9.85 -8.64
CA ALA A 10 4.89 -8.88 -9.62
C ALA A 10 6.06 -8.25 -10.41
N ALA A 11 6.99 -7.60 -9.73
CA ALA A 11 8.13 -6.94 -10.35
C ALA A 11 9.02 -7.92 -11.12
N GLY A 12 9.27 -9.11 -10.58
CA GLY A 12 10.14 -10.09 -11.22
C GLY A 12 9.60 -10.62 -12.55
N PHE A 13 8.34 -11.02 -12.59
CA PHE A 13 7.70 -11.45 -13.84
C PHE A 13 7.60 -10.31 -14.86
N PHE A 14 7.22 -9.12 -14.40
CA PHE A 14 7.10 -7.96 -15.30
C PHE A 14 8.44 -7.57 -15.91
N LEU A 15 9.51 -7.56 -15.10
CA LEU A 15 10.87 -7.32 -15.59
C LEU A 15 11.29 -8.39 -16.60
N ALA A 16 11.14 -9.68 -16.27
CA ALA A 16 11.54 -10.80 -17.11
C ALA A 16 10.87 -10.77 -18.48
N ILE A 17 9.55 -10.56 -18.52
CA ILE A 17 8.76 -10.53 -19.74
C ILE A 17 9.18 -9.35 -20.62
N ASN A 18 9.30 -8.15 -20.04
CA ASN A 18 9.69 -6.96 -20.81
C ASN A 18 11.14 -7.06 -21.30
N LEU A 19 12.05 -7.60 -20.49
CA LEU A 19 13.43 -7.83 -20.90
C LEU A 19 13.51 -8.78 -22.09
N LYS A 20 12.79 -9.90 -22.06
CA LYS A 20 12.76 -10.86 -23.18
C LYS A 20 12.11 -10.30 -24.45
N ARG A 21 11.10 -9.41 -24.31
CA ARG A 21 10.52 -8.69 -25.44
C ARG A 21 11.49 -7.70 -26.09
N LEU A 22 12.30 -7.01 -25.27
CA LEU A 22 13.27 -6.01 -25.71
C LEU A 22 14.58 -6.63 -26.20
N ALA A 23 14.99 -7.76 -25.64
CA ALA A 23 16.23 -8.47 -25.91
C ALA A 23 16.03 -9.99 -25.91
N PRO A 24 15.47 -10.57 -27.00
CA PRO A 24 15.10 -12.00 -27.07
C PRO A 24 16.27 -12.98 -26.84
N ASN A 25 17.49 -12.56 -27.15
CA ASN A 25 18.69 -13.41 -27.07
C ASN A 25 19.27 -13.50 -25.64
N ILE A 26 18.76 -12.77 -24.67
CA ILE A 26 19.20 -12.84 -23.28
C ILE A 26 18.55 -14.04 -22.60
N ASP A 27 19.33 -14.86 -21.92
CA ASP A 27 18.81 -15.96 -21.08
C ASP A 27 18.37 -15.41 -19.72
N VAL A 28 17.09 -15.55 -19.42
CA VAL A 28 16.47 -15.04 -18.19
C VAL A 28 15.99 -16.18 -17.31
N THR A 29 16.43 -16.17 -16.06
CA THR A 29 15.96 -17.12 -15.04
C THR A 29 15.38 -16.38 -13.84
N ILE A 30 14.14 -16.67 -13.49
CA ILE A 30 13.48 -16.21 -12.25
C ILE A 30 13.71 -17.25 -11.16
N PHE A 31 14.19 -16.82 -9.99
CA PHE A 31 14.32 -17.65 -8.79
C PHE A 31 13.33 -17.19 -7.72
N GLU A 32 12.52 -18.12 -7.22
CA GLU A 32 11.54 -17.88 -6.17
C GLU A 32 11.80 -18.80 -4.98
N LYS A 33 11.80 -18.23 -3.77
CA LYS A 33 12.04 -18.98 -2.53
C LYS A 33 10.90 -19.95 -2.16
N SER A 34 9.68 -19.62 -2.57
CA SER A 34 8.45 -20.38 -2.26
C SER A 34 8.15 -21.38 -3.37
N ALA A 35 7.25 -22.32 -3.10
CA ALA A 35 6.73 -23.24 -4.12
C ALA A 35 5.84 -22.50 -5.14
N ASN A 36 5.17 -21.42 -4.74
CA ASN A 36 4.24 -20.65 -5.56
C ASN A 36 4.82 -19.30 -5.92
N VAL A 37 4.71 -18.91 -7.18
CA VAL A 37 5.02 -17.56 -7.69
C VAL A 37 3.80 -16.65 -7.56
N LEU A 38 4.00 -15.33 -7.67
CA LEU A 38 2.95 -14.30 -7.73
C LEU A 38 1.98 -14.29 -6.52
N SER A 39 2.40 -14.83 -5.36
CA SER A 39 1.53 -15.02 -4.19
C SER A 39 0.91 -13.72 -3.68
N LYS A 40 1.64 -12.59 -3.67
CA LYS A 40 1.08 -11.29 -3.31
C LYS A 40 0.08 -10.75 -4.36
N VAL A 41 0.27 -11.06 -5.63
CA VAL A 41 -0.69 -10.73 -6.69
C VAL A 41 -2.01 -11.46 -6.45
N ALA A 42 -1.94 -12.74 -6.07
CA ALA A 42 -3.11 -13.59 -5.80
C ALA A 42 -4.06 -12.99 -4.76
N ILE A 43 -3.52 -12.44 -3.66
CA ILE A 43 -4.33 -11.91 -2.54
C ILE A 43 -4.61 -10.43 -2.65
N SER A 44 -3.93 -9.70 -3.53
CA SER A 44 -4.06 -8.25 -3.65
C SER A 44 -5.48 -7.83 -4.05
N GLY A 45 -5.94 -6.68 -3.52
CA GLY A 45 -7.29 -6.18 -3.79
C GLY A 45 -8.40 -7.16 -3.39
N GLY A 46 -8.20 -7.99 -2.35
CA GLY A 46 -9.15 -9.00 -1.91
C GLY A 46 -9.31 -10.15 -2.92
N GLY A 47 -8.24 -10.58 -3.58
CA GLY A 47 -8.24 -11.63 -4.58
C GLY A 47 -8.63 -11.18 -5.99
N ARG A 48 -8.83 -9.86 -6.19
CA ARG A 48 -9.21 -9.29 -7.49
C ARG A 48 -8.02 -8.71 -8.28
N CYS A 49 -6.88 -8.47 -7.62
CA CYS A 49 -5.70 -7.77 -8.11
C CYS A 49 -5.99 -6.30 -8.46
N ASN A 50 -5.88 -5.42 -7.47
CA ASN A 50 -5.88 -3.97 -7.69
C ASN A 50 -4.55 -3.56 -8.33
N LEU A 51 -4.46 -3.65 -9.66
CA LEU A 51 -3.18 -3.62 -10.39
C LEU A 51 -2.63 -2.22 -10.62
N SER A 52 -3.49 -1.19 -10.55
CA SER A 52 -3.09 0.19 -10.75
C SER A 52 -4.15 1.16 -10.22
N ASN A 53 -3.97 2.45 -10.51
CA ASN A 53 -4.91 3.54 -10.24
C ASN A 53 -5.00 4.45 -11.46
N SER A 54 -6.11 5.15 -11.65
CA SER A 54 -6.24 6.12 -12.75
C SER A 54 -5.43 7.40 -12.53
N PHE A 55 -5.02 7.66 -11.29
CA PHE A 55 -4.34 8.89 -10.85
C PHE A 55 -5.18 10.17 -11.04
N ALA A 56 -6.45 10.08 -11.45
CA ALA A 56 -7.29 11.25 -11.71
C ALA A 56 -7.45 12.16 -10.47
N GLU A 57 -7.48 11.58 -9.27
CA GLU A 57 -7.61 12.31 -8.00
C GLU A 57 -6.26 12.63 -7.33
N ILE A 58 -5.15 12.18 -7.90
CA ILE A 58 -3.82 12.36 -7.34
C ILE A 58 -3.19 13.67 -7.84
N LYS A 59 -3.32 14.74 -7.08
CA LYS A 59 -2.77 16.05 -7.44
C LYS A 59 -1.24 16.06 -7.51
N THR A 60 -0.57 15.32 -6.64
CA THR A 60 0.89 15.21 -6.59
C THR A 60 1.30 13.81 -6.14
N LEU A 61 2.37 13.25 -6.71
CA LEU A 61 2.78 11.88 -6.45
C LEU A 61 3.05 11.57 -4.97
N ASN A 62 3.54 12.54 -4.18
CA ASN A 62 3.76 12.35 -2.74
C ASN A 62 2.47 12.10 -1.95
N ARG A 63 1.29 12.39 -2.52
CA ARG A 63 0.00 12.01 -1.91
C ARG A 63 -0.28 10.51 -2.04
N ALA A 64 0.18 9.90 -3.12
CA ALA A 64 0.08 8.46 -3.33
C ALA A 64 1.28 7.71 -2.76
N TYR A 65 2.48 8.27 -2.92
CA TYR A 65 3.76 7.68 -2.53
C TYR A 65 4.44 8.53 -1.44
N PRO A 66 4.17 8.30 -0.16
CA PRO A 66 4.85 9.02 0.93
C PRO A 66 6.37 8.84 0.91
N ARG A 67 6.87 7.74 0.33
CA ARG A 67 8.29 7.43 0.07
C ARG A 67 8.47 7.02 -1.37
N GLY A 68 9.55 7.50 -2.00
CA GLY A 68 9.90 7.16 -3.39
C GLY A 68 9.25 8.02 -4.48
N ASP A 69 8.47 9.04 -4.14
CA ASP A 69 7.80 9.93 -5.09
C ASP A 69 8.76 10.59 -6.09
N LYS A 70 9.96 11.00 -5.66
CA LYS A 70 10.97 11.62 -6.53
C LYS A 70 11.53 10.65 -7.57
N LEU A 71 11.78 9.40 -7.18
CA LEU A 71 12.20 8.34 -8.10
C LEU A 71 11.08 8.05 -9.09
N LEU A 72 9.87 7.81 -8.59
CA LEU A 72 8.71 7.48 -9.43
C LEU A 72 8.33 8.61 -10.38
N LYS A 73 8.48 9.88 -9.99
CA LYS A 73 8.28 11.02 -10.89
C LYS A 73 9.19 10.96 -12.13
N ARG A 74 10.41 10.42 -12.00
CA ARG A 74 11.32 10.20 -13.13
C ARG A 74 10.95 8.95 -13.90
N ALA A 75 10.71 7.85 -13.20
CA ALA A 75 10.39 6.56 -13.78
C ALA A 75 9.07 6.58 -14.58
N PHE A 76 8.06 7.33 -14.14
CA PHE A 76 6.79 7.52 -14.85
C PHE A 76 6.91 8.22 -16.20
N ARG A 77 8.03 8.90 -16.48
CA ARG A 77 8.28 9.44 -17.83
C ARG A 77 8.57 8.34 -18.85
N LEU A 78 9.00 7.17 -18.39
CA LEU A 78 9.30 6.02 -19.23
C LEU A 78 8.17 4.99 -19.23
N PHE A 79 7.50 4.81 -18.09
CA PHE A 79 6.40 3.85 -17.94
C PHE A 79 5.45 4.29 -16.82
N ASP A 80 4.29 4.80 -17.17
CA ASP A 80 3.28 5.27 -16.23
C ASP A 80 2.06 4.30 -16.15
N HIS A 81 0.97 4.74 -15.51
CA HIS A 81 -0.24 3.96 -15.38
C HIS A 81 -0.95 3.71 -16.72
N ARG A 82 -0.85 4.63 -17.68
CA ARG A 82 -1.45 4.48 -19.03
C ARG A 82 -0.72 3.39 -19.81
N ASP A 83 0.61 3.36 -19.68
CA ASP A 83 1.44 2.29 -20.26
C ASP A 83 1.10 0.94 -19.60
N THR A 84 0.82 0.94 -18.29
CA THR A 84 0.35 -0.26 -17.57
C THR A 84 -0.97 -0.76 -18.15
N TYR A 85 -1.93 0.13 -18.40
CA TYR A 85 -3.23 -0.26 -18.98
C TYR A 85 -3.02 -0.91 -20.34
N LYS A 86 -2.31 -0.19 -21.21
CA LYS A 86 -2.01 -0.69 -22.55
C LYS A 86 -1.28 -2.04 -22.51
N TRP A 87 -0.31 -2.21 -21.60
CA TRP A 87 0.46 -3.45 -21.49
C TRP A 87 -0.43 -4.65 -21.13
N PHE A 88 -1.34 -4.49 -20.18
CA PHE A 88 -2.25 -5.57 -19.78
C PHE A 88 -3.32 -5.84 -20.84
N GLU A 89 -3.86 -4.82 -21.48
CA GLU A 89 -4.81 -4.97 -22.58
C GLU A 89 -4.18 -5.67 -23.78
N ASP A 90 -2.97 -5.29 -24.17
CA ASP A 90 -2.18 -5.95 -25.23
C ASP A 90 -1.84 -7.42 -24.86
N ALA A 91 -1.77 -7.74 -23.57
CA ALA A 91 -1.60 -9.11 -23.07
C ALA A 91 -2.93 -9.90 -22.98
N GLY A 92 -4.05 -9.33 -23.43
CA GLY A 92 -5.37 -9.96 -23.42
C GLY A 92 -6.09 -9.91 -22.07
N VAL A 93 -5.75 -8.96 -21.22
CA VAL A 93 -6.42 -8.70 -19.94
C VAL A 93 -7.21 -7.39 -20.00
N PRO A 94 -8.52 -7.44 -20.31
CA PRO A 94 -9.37 -6.24 -20.24
C PRO A 94 -9.40 -5.68 -18.81
N LEU A 95 -9.38 -4.35 -18.70
CA LEU A 95 -9.33 -3.63 -17.43
C LEU A 95 -10.63 -2.86 -17.17
N VAL A 96 -10.88 -2.56 -15.90
CA VAL A 96 -11.96 -1.69 -15.45
C VAL A 96 -11.47 -0.74 -14.36
N THR A 97 -11.78 0.54 -14.50
CA THR A 97 -11.55 1.54 -13.46
C THR A 97 -12.82 1.69 -12.63
N GLN A 98 -12.72 1.51 -11.32
CA GLN A 98 -13.84 1.68 -10.38
C GLN A 98 -14.03 3.14 -9.98
N VAL A 99 -15.13 3.45 -9.29
CA VAL A 99 -15.47 4.81 -8.84
C VAL A 99 -14.39 5.42 -7.95
N ASP A 100 -13.71 4.60 -7.14
CA ASP A 100 -12.59 4.98 -6.28
C ASP A 100 -11.24 5.09 -7.02
N GLN A 101 -11.27 5.10 -8.35
CA GLN A 101 -10.13 5.21 -9.25
C GLN A 101 -9.19 3.99 -9.24
N CYS A 102 -9.52 2.94 -8.49
CA CYS A 102 -8.78 1.68 -8.49
C CYS A 102 -9.00 0.92 -9.81
N VAL A 103 -7.95 0.27 -10.32
CA VAL A 103 -7.97 -0.46 -11.58
C VAL A 103 -7.81 -1.95 -11.36
N PHE A 104 -8.75 -2.70 -11.88
CA PHE A 104 -8.82 -4.14 -11.75
C PHE A 104 -8.92 -4.82 -13.13
N PRO A 105 -8.56 -6.11 -13.25
CA PRO A 105 -9.00 -6.90 -14.40
C PRO A 105 -10.54 -6.92 -14.44
N TYR A 106 -11.12 -6.84 -15.62
CA TYR A 106 -12.58 -6.86 -15.80
C TYR A 106 -13.23 -8.10 -15.19
N SER A 107 -12.52 -9.22 -15.19
CA SER A 107 -12.94 -10.49 -14.54
C SER A 107 -13.06 -10.40 -13.02
N GLN A 108 -12.54 -9.35 -12.37
CA GLN A 108 -12.45 -9.23 -10.91
C GLN A 108 -11.77 -10.44 -10.24
N ASN A 109 -10.82 -11.07 -10.92
CA ASN A 109 -10.13 -12.27 -10.45
C ASN A 109 -8.62 -12.17 -10.72
N SER A 110 -7.82 -12.16 -9.65
CA SER A 110 -6.35 -12.09 -9.72
C SER A 110 -5.72 -13.24 -10.48
N ASN A 111 -6.39 -14.39 -10.54
CA ASN A 111 -5.89 -15.57 -11.27
C ASN A 111 -5.71 -15.28 -12.77
N GLN A 112 -6.51 -14.37 -13.36
CA GLN A 112 -6.32 -13.96 -14.75
C GLN A 112 -4.93 -13.35 -14.96
N ILE A 113 -4.48 -12.47 -14.05
CA ILE A 113 -3.15 -11.86 -14.10
C ILE A 113 -2.06 -12.93 -13.94
N ILE A 114 -2.23 -13.85 -12.98
CA ILE A 114 -1.27 -14.91 -12.70
C ILE A 114 -1.09 -15.82 -13.91
N VAL A 115 -2.19 -16.29 -14.48
CA VAL A 115 -2.18 -17.16 -15.68
C VAL A 115 -1.54 -16.46 -16.87
N THR A 116 -1.83 -15.16 -17.06
CA THR A 116 -1.24 -14.35 -18.13
C THR A 116 0.28 -14.25 -17.97
N PHE A 117 0.78 -13.97 -16.78
CA PHE A 117 2.23 -13.92 -16.55
C PHE A 117 2.92 -15.25 -16.77
N ILE A 118 2.36 -16.34 -16.25
CA ILE A 118 2.93 -17.69 -16.42
C ILE A 118 2.93 -18.09 -17.90
N LYS A 119 1.85 -17.82 -18.63
CA LYS A 119 1.76 -18.08 -20.08
C LYS A 119 2.83 -17.31 -20.83
N LEU A 120 2.94 -16.01 -20.65
CA LEU A 120 3.94 -15.16 -21.31
C LEU A 120 5.37 -15.58 -20.97
N ALA A 121 5.65 -15.92 -19.72
CA ALA A 121 6.97 -16.40 -19.32
C ALA A 121 7.35 -17.69 -20.07
N ARG A 122 6.41 -18.62 -20.21
CA ARG A 122 6.63 -19.86 -20.95
C ARG A 122 6.83 -19.62 -22.45
N GLU A 123 6.00 -18.76 -23.06
CA GLU A 123 6.08 -18.42 -24.48
C GLU A 123 7.39 -17.73 -24.84
N LEU A 124 7.94 -16.93 -23.94
CA LEU A 124 9.19 -16.21 -24.10
C LEU A 124 10.44 -17.02 -23.67
N GLY A 125 10.26 -18.27 -23.25
CA GLY A 125 11.37 -19.14 -22.84
C GLY A 125 12.05 -18.69 -21.53
N ILE A 126 11.31 -18.01 -20.63
CA ILE A 126 11.84 -17.62 -19.33
C ILE A 126 11.83 -18.83 -18.38
N SER A 127 13.01 -19.16 -17.83
CA SER A 127 13.13 -20.24 -16.84
C SER A 127 12.63 -19.75 -15.47
N VAL A 128 11.74 -20.52 -14.82
CA VAL A 128 11.23 -20.21 -13.48
C VAL A 128 11.61 -21.35 -12.52
N LYS A 129 12.44 -21.04 -11.52
CA LYS A 129 12.93 -21.98 -10.51
C LYS A 129 12.35 -21.63 -9.15
N THR A 130 11.39 -22.41 -8.69
CA THR A 130 10.79 -22.30 -7.35
C THR A 130 11.64 -23.02 -6.30
N LEU A 131 11.36 -22.80 -5.01
CA LEU A 131 12.09 -23.39 -3.87
C LEU A 131 13.60 -23.04 -3.88
N HIS A 132 13.95 -21.90 -4.47
CA HIS A 132 15.33 -21.39 -4.54
C HIS A 132 15.44 -20.10 -3.71
N ARG A 133 15.77 -20.23 -2.44
CA ARG A 133 16.02 -19.08 -1.55
C ARG A 133 17.45 -18.60 -1.72
N LEU A 134 17.65 -17.37 -2.18
CA LEU A 134 18.95 -16.73 -2.20
C LEU A 134 19.47 -16.56 -0.76
N THR A 135 20.67 -17.02 -0.50
CA THR A 135 21.35 -16.92 0.81
C THR A 135 22.57 -16.02 0.78
N SER A 136 23.25 -15.94 -0.37
CA SER A 136 24.35 -15.01 -0.57
C SER A 136 24.52 -14.62 -2.03
N ILE A 137 25.15 -13.47 -2.23
CA ILE A 137 25.53 -12.93 -3.54
C ILE A 137 26.96 -12.39 -3.43
N THR A 138 27.80 -12.78 -4.36
CA THR A 138 29.18 -12.29 -4.46
C THR A 138 29.38 -11.63 -5.81
N SER A 139 29.90 -10.41 -5.82
CA SER A 139 30.28 -9.67 -7.01
C SER A 139 31.69 -10.04 -7.49
N GLY A 140 31.86 -10.11 -8.79
CA GLY A 140 33.13 -10.37 -9.46
C GLY A 140 33.00 -9.99 -10.94
N GLU A 141 33.73 -10.61 -11.86
CA GLU A 141 33.47 -10.48 -13.30
C GLU A 141 32.04 -10.89 -13.65
N ARG A 142 31.55 -11.91 -12.96
CA ARG A 142 30.15 -12.36 -12.95
C ARG A 142 29.67 -12.48 -11.52
N TYR A 143 28.36 -12.38 -11.30
CA TYR A 143 27.74 -12.59 -10.02
C TYR A 143 27.67 -14.09 -9.69
N THR A 144 28.16 -14.48 -8.52
CA THR A 144 27.93 -15.82 -7.95
C THR A 144 26.80 -15.75 -6.94
N LEU A 145 25.73 -16.49 -7.20
CA LEU A 145 24.55 -16.61 -6.36
C LEU A 145 24.54 -17.95 -5.66
N THR A 146 24.34 -17.97 -4.34
CA THR A 146 24.18 -19.19 -3.56
C THR A 146 22.73 -19.32 -3.12
N PHE A 147 22.11 -20.47 -3.39
CA PHE A 147 20.74 -20.78 -3.02
C PHE A 147 20.68 -21.94 -2.03
N ASN A 148 19.77 -21.89 -1.06
CA ASN A 148 19.50 -22.99 -0.11
C ASN A 148 20.77 -23.55 0.59
N ALA A 149 21.76 -22.73 0.82
CA ALA A 149 23.07 -22.99 1.39
C ALA A 149 24.15 -23.60 0.45
N ASP A 150 23.79 -24.36 -0.61
CA ASP A 150 24.81 -25.11 -1.37
C ASP A 150 24.74 -24.96 -2.89
N THR A 151 23.57 -24.67 -3.48
CA THR A 151 23.43 -24.53 -4.94
C THR A 151 24.04 -23.21 -5.40
N ARG A 152 25.10 -23.25 -6.20
CA ARG A 152 25.79 -22.07 -6.74
C ARG A 152 25.56 -21.94 -8.25
N CYS A 153 25.24 -20.74 -8.69
CA CYS A 153 25.09 -20.39 -10.10
C CYS A 153 25.74 -19.02 -10.38
N THR A 154 26.23 -18.81 -11.60
CA THR A 154 26.85 -17.56 -12.04
C THR A 154 26.02 -16.87 -13.11
N PHE A 155 25.95 -15.53 -13.06
CA PHE A 155 25.18 -14.70 -13.98
C PHE A 155 25.94 -13.42 -14.34
N ASP A 156 25.67 -12.90 -15.53
CA ASP A 156 26.29 -11.66 -16.02
C ASP A 156 25.65 -10.43 -15.40
N ALA A 157 24.35 -10.52 -15.02
CA ALA A 157 23.65 -9.49 -14.26
C ALA A 157 22.60 -10.11 -13.34
N VAL A 158 22.21 -9.35 -12.32
CA VAL A 158 21.20 -9.76 -11.31
C VAL A 158 20.19 -8.64 -11.09
N ALA A 159 18.92 -9.00 -11.02
CA ALA A 159 17.85 -8.10 -10.61
C ALA A 159 17.19 -8.61 -9.31
N ILE A 160 17.17 -7.78 -8.27
CA ILE A 160 16.55 -8.09 -6.99
C ILE A 160 15.12 -7.56 -6.99
N THR A 161 14.16 -8.47 -6.94
CA THR A 161 12.71 -8.20 -7.01
C THR A 161 11.95 -8.96 -5.93
N THR A 162 12.59 -9.20 -4.78
CA THR A 162 12.10 -10.06 -3.70
C THR A 162 10.89 -9.51 -2.95
N GLY A 163 10.48 -8.27 -3.26
CA GLY A 163 9.47 -7.56 -2.49
C GLY A 163 9.96 -7.09 -1.14
N GLY A 164 9.05 -6.57 -0.31
CA GLY A 164 9.38 -6.09 1.03
C GLY A 164 9.83 -7.22 1.95
N SER A 165 10.76 -6.90 2.84
CA SER A 165 11.22 -7.82 3.89
C SER A 165 10.62 -7.41 5.23
N PRO A 166 9.98 -8.32 5.99
CA PRO A 166 9.44 -7.97 7.31
C PRO A 166 10.51 -7.73 8.38
N LYS A 167 11.77 -8.11 8.10
CA LYS A 167 12.92 -7.99 8.98
C LYS A 167 14.17 -7.57 8.21
N ALA A 168 15.02 -6.76 8.84
CA ALA A 168 16.26 -6.28 8.25
C ALA A 168 17.26 -7.41 7.91
N GLU A 169 17.28 -8.47 8.73
CA GLU A 169 18.18 -9.62 8.52
C GLU A 169 17.96 -10.30 7.16
N GLY A 170 16.75 -10.24 6.62
CA GLY A 170 16.44 -10.73 5.27
C GLY A 170 17.12 -9.96 4.14
N LEU A 171 17.74 -8.81 4.44
CA LEU A 171 18.42 -7.92 3.50
C LEU A 171 19.92 -7.81 3.76
N SER A 172 20.48 -8.57 4.72
CA SER A 172 21.89 -8.49 5.13
C SER A 172 22.88 -8.77 4.00
N TYR A 173 22.50 -9.61 3.03
CA TYR A 173 23.32 -9.87 1.84
C TYR A 173 23.46 -8.64 0.93
N LEU A 174 22.54 -7.67 0.99
CA LEU A 174 22.63 -6.40 0.27
C LEU A 174 23.48 -5.38 1.04
N GLU A 175 23.43 -5.40 2.38
CA GLU A 175 24.33 -4.59 3.21
C GLU A 175 25.78 -5.00 3.00
N ALA A 176 26.06 -6.31 2.87
CA ALA A 176 27.38 -6.84 2.56
C ALA A 176 27.92 -6.37 1.19
N LEU A 177 27.05 -6.00 0.27
CA LEU A 177 27.38 -5.37 -1.03
C LEU A 177 27.48 -3.84 -0.98
N GLY A 178 27.41 -3.24 0.21
CA GLY A 178 27.54 -1.80 0.43
C GLY A 178 26.22 -1.01 0.26
N HIS A 179 25.07 -1.67 0.21
CA HIS A 179 23.79 -0.97 0.13
C HIS A 179 23.32 -0.55 1.53
N LYS A 180 22.90 0.71 1.63
CA LYS A 180 22.23 1.22 2.84
C LYS A 180 20.82 0.66 2.90
N ILE A 181 20.49 -0.02 3.99
CA ILE A 181 19.14 -0.53 4.25
C ILE A 181 18.40 0.41 5.19
N ILE A 182 17.23 0.86 4.78
CA ILE A 182 16.28 1.58 5.63
C ILE A 182 15.46 0.53 6.38
N LEU A 183 15.41 0.65 7.71
CA LEU A 183 14.75 -0.32 8.57
C LEU A 183 13.31 -0.61 8.10
N PRO A 184 13.00 -1.87 7.78
CA PRO A 184 11.67 -2.25 7.36
C PRO A 184 10.65 -2.16 8.50
N VAL A 185 9.56 -1.46 8.27
CA VAL A 185 8.42 -1.37 9.19
C VAL A 185 7.12 -1.59 8.40
N PRO A 186 6.07 -2.12 9.04
CA PRO A 186 4.77 -2.27 8.39
C PRO A 186 4.17 -0.95 7.91
N SER A 187 3.52 -1.01 6.76
CA SER A 187 2.68 0.04 6.17
C SER A 187 1.31 -0.56 5.82
N LEU A 188 0.27 0.25 5.65
CA LEU A 188 -1.10 -0.19 5.33
C LEU A 188 -1.67 -1.18 6.35
N PHE A 189 -1.66 -0.84 7.63
CA PHE A 189 -2.18 -1.69 8.69
C PHE A 189 -3.39 -1.07 9.41
N THR A 190 -4.18 -1.93 10.04
CA THR A 190 -5.37 -1.57 10.83
C THR A 190 -4.98 -1.21 12.26
N PHE A 191 -5.78 -0.37 12.93
CA PHE A 191 -5.54 0.08 14.30
C PHE A 191 -6.27 -0.79 15.31
N ASN A 192 -5.53 -1.32 16.28
CA ASN A 192 -6.09 -2.10 17.37
C ASN A 192 -6.46 -1.20 18.55
N ILE A 193 -7.73 -1.27 18.99
CA ILE A 193 -8.30 -0.45 20.08
C ILE A 193 -8.97 -1.40 21.09
N PRO A 194 -8.21 -2.15 21.89
CA PRO A 194 -8.73 -3.30 22.65
C PRO A 194 -9.72 -2.93 23.76
N SER A 195 -9.60 -1.74 24.35
CA SER A 195 -10.30 -1.37 25.57
C SER A 195 -11.46 -0.38 25.36
N ASP A 196 -11.90 -0.16 24.10
CA ASP A 196 -12.95 0.82 23.81
C ASP A 196 -14.24 0.16 23.35
N SER A 197 -15.38 0.71 23.81
CA SER A 197 -16.72 0.27 23.43
C SER A 197 -17.08 0.50 21.97
N ILE A 198 -16.29 1.26 21.24
CA ILE A 198 -16.45 1.44 19.78
C ILE A 198 -16.51 0.10 19.04
N ARG A 199 -15.83 -0.93 19.55
CA ARG A 199 -15.81 -2.28 18.96
C ARG A 199 -17.18 -2.95 18.94
N GLU A 200 -18.11 -2.54 19.81
CA GLU A 200 -19.50 -3.00 19.82
C GLU A 200 -20.24 -2.60 18.54
N LEU A 201 -19.71 -1.61 17.81
CA LEU A 201 -20.22 -1.15 16.52
C LEU A 201 -19.63 -1.91 15.33
N MET A 202 -19.03 -3.08 15.51
CA MET A 202 -18.47 -3.90 14.44
C MET A 202 -19.40 -3.93 13.21
N GLY A 203 -18.81 -3.69 12.01
CA GLY A 203 -19.51 -3.63 10.73
C GLY A 203 -20.08 -2.25 10.38
N VAL A 204 -20.07 -1.27 11.30
CA VAL A 204 -20.48 0.11 10.96
C VAL A 204 -19.39 0.75 10.12
N VAL A 205 -19.83 1.43 9.04
CA VAL A 205 -18.99 2.24 8.17
C VAL A 205 -19.39 3.72 8.31
N ALA A 206 -18.40 4.58 8.51
CA ALA A 206 -18.53 6.02 8.35
C ALA A 206 -17.91 6.40 7.00
N GLU A 207 -18.75 6.68 6.01
CA GLU A 207 -18.32 6.82 4.60
C GLU A 207 -17.39 8.01 4.37
N ASN A 208 -17.58 9.09 5.10
CA ASN A 208 -16.83 10.31 4.95
C ASN A 208 -16.22 10.73 6.29
N ALA A 209 -15.24 9.98 6.76
CA ALA A 209 -14.53 10.30 7.99
C ALA A 209 -13.15 10.94 7.70
N MET A 210 -12.63 11.70 8.65
CA MET A 210 -11.23 12.11 8.69
C MET A 210 -10.61 11.62 9.99
N VAL A 211 -9.40 11.08 9.90
CA VAL A 211 -8.64 10.62 11.06
C VAL A 211 -7.27 11.31 11.05
N SER A 212 -6.88 11.84 12.19
CA SER A 212 -5.57 12.46 12.39
C SER A 212 -4.79 11.78 13.52
N LEU A 213 -3.47 11.76 13.38
CA LEU A 213 -2.55 11.31 14.43
C LEU A 213 -2.30 12.47 15.39
N GLU A 214 -2.70 12.31 16.66
CA GLU A 214 -2.61 13.35 17.68
C GLU A 214 -1.17 13.85 17.83
N GLY A 215 -1.01 15.18 17.96
CA GLY A 215 0.29 15.84 18.09
C GLY A 215 1.10 15.93 16.79
N THR A 216 0.47 15.65 15.63
CA THR A 216 1.12 15.73 14.31
C THR A 216 0.22 16.42 13.29
N ASN A 217 0.80 16.70 12.10
CA ASN A 217 0.03 17.17 10.93
C ASN A 217 -0.48 16.02 10.04
N LEU A 218 -0.26 14.75 10.44
CA LEU A 218 -0.66 13.60 9.66
C LEU A 218 -2.17 13.36 9.80
N LYS A 219 -2.85 13.39 8.66
CA LYS A 219 -4.29 13.13 8.57
C LYS A 219 -4.65 12.49 7.24
N ALA A 220 -5.72 11.73 7.25
CA ALA A 220 -6.29 11.11 6.05
C ALA A 220 -7.81 11.23 6.08
N SER A 221 -8.44 11.20 4.91
CA SER A 221 -9.91 11.17 4.76
C SER A 221 -10.33 9.98 3.90
N GLY A 222 -11.54 9.49 4.15
CA GLY A 222 -12.15 8.36 3.46
C GLY A 222 -13.09 7.56 4.34
N SER A 223 -13.55 6.42 3.86
CA SER A 223 -14.40 5.51 4.65
C SER A 223 -13.63 4.90 5.81
N LEU A 224 -14.23 4.91 6.99
CA LEU A 224 -13.76 4.27 8.21
C LEU A 224 -14.65 3.07 8.54
N LEU A 225 -14.05 1.90 8.67
CA LEU A 225 -14.72 0.66 9.06
C LEU A 225 -14.42 0.32 10.53
N ILE A 226 -15.43 0.14 11.35
CA ILE A 226 -15.28 -0.37 12.70
C ILE A 226 -15.25 -1.90 12.66
N THR A 227 -14.25 -2.49 13.32
CA THR A 227 -14.01 -3.94 13.38
C THR A 227 -14.07 -4.42 14.84
N HIS A 228 -14.07 -5.74 15.06
CA HIS A 228 -14.06 -6.31 16.41
C HIS A 228 -12.74 -6.09 17.17
N TRP A 229 -11.67 -5.66 16.50
CA TRP A 229 -10.39 -5.29 17.14
C TRP A 229 -10.17 -3.78 17.25
N GLY A 230 -10.92 -2.94 16.49
CA GLY A 230 -10.74 -1.49 16.48
C GLY A 230 -11.20 -0.87 15.15
N MET A 231 -10.29 -0.23 14.43
CA MET A 231 -10.63 0.54 13.22
C MET A 231 -9.80 0.11 12.01
N SER A 232 -10.45 0.11 10.85
CA SER A 232 -9.90 -0.22 9.53
C SER A 232 -10.52 0.69 8.46
N GLY A 233 -10.41 0.28 7.20
CA GLY A 233 -10.93 1.00 6.05
C GLY A 233 -9.90 1.93 5.42
N PRO A 234 -10.22 2.50 4.24
CA PRO A 234 -9.28 3.30 3.45
C PRO A 234 -8.62 4.45 4.21
N VAL A 235 -9.34 5.14 5.10
CA VAL A 235 -8.80 6.25 5.89
C VAL A 235 -7.71 5.79 6.86
N ILE A 236 -7.91 4.65 7.52
CA ILE A 236 -6.95 4.08 8.49
C ILE A 236 -5.71 3.55 7.75
N LEU A 237 -5.91 2.84 6.64
CA LEU A 237 -4.81 2.33 5.82
C LEU A 237 -3.96 3.47 5.25
N LYS A 238 -4.57 4.57 4.78
CA LYS A 238 -3.84 5.76 4.33
C LYS A 238 -3.04 6.40 5.47
N LEU A 239 -3.66 6.59 6.63
CA LEU A 239 -3.00 7.23 7.78
C LEU A 239 -1.85 6.37 8.30
N SER A 240 -2.01 5.04 8.36
CA SER A 240 -0.95 4.11 8.75
C SER A 240 0.23 4.12 7.77
N SER A 241 -0.02 4.32 6.48
CA SER A 241 1.03 4.50 5.48
C SER A 241 1.76 5.83 5.67
N TYR A 242 1.06 6.94 5.80
CA TYR A 242 1.69 8.25 6.04
C TYR A 242 2.55 8.26 7.31
N GLY A 243 2.06 7.64 8.38
CA GLY A 243 2.69 7.61 9.69
C GLY A 243 3.59 6.39 9.97
N ALA A 244 3.84 5.51 8.99
CA ALA A 244 4.43 4.18 9.23
C ALA A 244 5.67 4.18 10.14
N ARG A 245 6.65 5.03 9.87
CA ARG A 245 7.89 5.15 10.68
C ARG A 245 7.61 5.73 12.05
N LEU A 246 6.90 6.87 12.11
CA LEU A 246 6.56 7.54 13.36
C LEU A 246 5.74 6.64 14.30
N ILE A 247 4.78 5.90 13.74
CA ILE A 247 3.96 4.95 14.51
C ILE A 247 4.81 3.79 15.01
N SER A 248 5.77 3.32 14.21
CA SER A 248 6.72 2.27 14.63
C SER A 248 7.63 2.76 15.77
N GLU A 249 8.16 3.99 15.70
CA GLU A 249 8.95 4.63 16.77
C GLU A 249 8.16 4.73 18.08
N LYS A 250 6.84 4.99 18.00
CA LYS A 250 5.92 4.98 19.14
C LYS A 250 5.51 3.56 19.59
N GLN A 251 6.14 2.51 19.06
CA GLN A 251 5.83 1.11 19.37
C GLN A 251 4.34 0.77 19.19
N TYR A 252 3.69 1.40 18.19
CA TYR A 252 2.26 1.26 17.87
C TYR A 252 1.32 1.63 19.04
N ARG A 253 1.73 2.57 19.92
CA ARG A 253 0.92 3.15 20.99
C ARG A 253 0.81 4.64 20.78
N PHE A 254 -0.38 5.10 20.44
CA PHE A 254 -0.63 6.51 20.07
C PHE A 254 -2.13 6.82 20.12
N ASN A 255 -2.45 8.10 20.13
CA ASN A 255 -3.84 8.55 20.06
C ASN A 255 -4.17 9.01 18.64
N ILE A 256 -5.42 8.78 18.25
CA ILE A 256 -6.03 9.32 17.04
C ILE A 256 -7.23 10.18 17.39
N LEU A 257 -7.50 11.16 16.54
CA LEU A 257 -8.67 12.01 16.59
C LEU A 257 -9.52 11.74 15.35
N VAL A 258 -10.77 11.39 15.55
CA VAL A 258 -11.71 11.03 14.50
C VAL A 258 -12.73 12.13 14.32
N SER A 259 -12.79 12.72 13.14
CA SER A 259 -13.97 13.44 12.67
C SER A 259 -14.85 12.46 11.89
N TRP A 260 -16.00 12.13 12.43
CA TRP A 260 -16.96 11.20 11.81
C TRP A 260 -17.63 11.75 10.55
N ILE A 261 -17.50 13.05 10.31
CA ILE A 261 -18.19 13.82 9.27
C ILE A 261 -17.23 14.55 8.32
N ASN A 262 -15.91 14.35 8.48
CA ASN A 262 -14.85 15.02 7.71
C ASN A 262 -14.94 16.55 7.75
N GLU A 263 -15.52 17.13 8.79
CA GLU A 263 -15.54 18.56 9.09
C GLU A 263 -14.89 18.79 10.47
N VAL A 264 -14.04 19.77 10.57
CA VAL A 264 -13.34 20.15 11.81
C VAL A 264 -13.63 21.58 12.24
N ASN A 265 -14.33 22.35 11.40
CA ASN A 265 -14.76 23.71 11.77
C ASN A 265 -15.98 23.61 12.69
N CYS A 266 -15.72 23.85 13.98
CA CYS A 266 -16.77 23.77 15.01
C CYS A 266 -17.93 24.75 14.78
N ASP A 267 -17.68 25.92 14.18
CA ASP A 267 -18.72 26.91 13.92
C ASP A 267 -19.71 26.40 12.85
N LYS A 268 -19.21 25.80 11.77
CA LYS A 268 -20.05 25.17 10.76
C LYS A 268 -20.86 24.03 11.32
N ILE A 269 -20.26 23.19 12.15
CA ILE A 269 -20.97 22.08 12.81
C ILE A 269 -22.04 22.63 13.76
N ALA A 270 -21.70 23.70 14.54
CA ALA A 270 -22.64 24.34 15.44
C ALA A 270 -23.84 24.93 14.70
N GLU A 271 -23.59 25.61 13.57
CA GLU A 271 -24.67 26.16 12.73
C GLU A 271 -25.62 25.07 12.26
N TYR A 272 -25.08 23.96 11.72
CA TYR A 272 -25.88 22.81 11.29
C TYR A 272 -26.65 22.16 12.43
N ILE A 273 -26.04 21.92 13.59
CA ILE A 273 -26.73 21.32 14.74
C ILE A 273 -27.80 22.26 15.26
N ASN A 274 -27.57 23.59 15.30
CA ASN A 274 -28.58 24.57 15.69
C ASN A 274 -29.74 24.63 14.68
N SER A 275 -29.53 24.37 13.37
CA SER A 275 -30.65 24.24 12.44
C SER A 275 -31.53 23.03 12.75
N ILE A 276 -30.91 21.88 13.09
CA ILE A 276 -31.66 20.70 13.52
C ILE A 276 -32.51 20.99 14.77
N VAL A 277 -31.95 21.70 15.76
CA VAL A 277 -32.69 22.09 16.98
C VAL A 277 -33.91 22.95 16.64
N ARG A 278 -33.75 23.94 15.72
CA ARG A 278 -34.86 24.80 15.27
C ARG A 278 -35.96 24.05 14.51
N GLU A 279 -35.55 23.12 13.65
CA GLU A 279 -36.47 22.37 12.79
C GLU A 279 -37.16 21.21 13.52
N ASN A 280 -36.55 20.67 14.57
CA ASN A 280 -37.03 19.49 15.26
C ASN A 280 -37.09 19.66 16.79
N PRO A 281 -37.55 20.79 17.35
CA PRO A 281 -37.40 21.11 18.81
C PRO A 281 -38.02 20.08 19.71
N GLN A 282 -39.17 19.51 19.36
CA GLN A 282 -39.90 18.53 20.18
C GLN A 282 -39.55 17.07 19.88
N LYS A 283 -38.76 16.78 18.85
CA LYS A 283 -38.34 15.41 18.56
C LYS A 283 -37.28 14.96 19.54
N LYS A 284 -37.31 13.67 19.88
CA LYS A 284 -36.22 13.03 20.64
C LYS A 284 -34.96 13.04 19.83
N ILE A 285 -33.83 13.30 20.49
CA ILE A 285 -32.51 13.43 19.83
C ILE A 285 -32.10 12.15 19.08
N VAL A 286 -32.49 10.99 19.57
CA VAL A 286 -32.19 9.70 18.94
C VAL A 286 -32.85 9.53 17.57
N ASN A 287 -33.98 10.23 17.30
CA ASN A 287 -34.77 10.07 16.11
C ASN A 287 -34.30 10.97 14.96
N VAL A 288 -33.32 11.84 15.18
CA VAL A 288 -32.77 12.74 14.15
C VAL A 288 -31.25 12.64 14.17
N CYS A 289 -30.71 11.83 13.28
CA CYS A 289 -29.28 11.62 13.17
C CYS A 289 -28.63 12.73 12.31
N PRO A 290 -27.70 13.56 12.86
CA PRO A 290 -27.00 14.56 12.08
C PRO A 290 -26.15 13.92 10.97
N TYR A 291 -25.94 14.63 9.84
CA TYR A 291 -25.06 14.25 8.74
C TYR A 291 -25.29 12.85 8.18
N ASN A 292 -26.48 12.28 8.33
CA ASN A 292 -26.82 10.92 7.89
C ASN A 292 -25.88 9.82 8.39
N ILE A 293 -25.26 10.03 9.56
CA ILE A 293 -24.48 8.98 10.21
C ILE A 293 -25.40 7.83 10.62
N SER A 294 -24.88 6.60 10.69
CA SER A 294 -25.69 5.43 11.08
C SER A 294 -26.29 5.59 12.49
N SER A 295 -27.50 5.11 12.68
CA SER A 295 -28.18 5.18 14.00
C SER A 295 -27.36 4.52 15.11
N ARG A 296 -26.63 3.43 14.79
CA ARG A 296 -25.74 2.76 15.76
C ARG A 296 -24.60 3.68 16.21
N LEU A 297 -23.96 4.38 15.26
CA LEU A 297 -22.89 5.34 15.56
C LEU A 297 -23.44 6.54 16.33
N TRP A 298 -24.62 7.05 15.92
CA TRP A 298 -25.27 8.14 16.65
C TRP A 298 -25.57 7.80 18.10
N LEU A 299 -26.13 6.62 18.38
CA LEU A 299 -26.37 6.13 19.73
C LEU A 299 -25.08 6.06 20.56
N HIS A 300 -23.99 5.60 19.96
CA HIS A 300 -22.68 5.55 20.62
C HIS A 300 -22.19 6.96 20.99
N ILE A 301 -22.30 7.92 20.06
CA ILE A 301 -21.93 9.33 20.30
C ILE A 301 -22.77 9.91 21.44
N LEU A 302 -24.09 9.67 21.46
CA LEU A 302 -24.96 10.14 22.55
C LEU A 302 -24.57 9.51 23.90
N LYS A 303 -24.29 8.20 23.93
CA LYS A 303 -23.81 7.49 25.15
C LYS A 303 -22.51 8.10 25.65
N LYS A 304 -21.53 8.33 24.76
CA LYS A 304 -20.22 8.95 25.08
C LYS A 304 -20.35 10.41 25.52
N ALA A 305 -21.34 11.13 24.97
CA ALA A 305 -21.71 12.49 25.42
C ALA A 305 -22.46 12.52 26.77
N GLU A 306 -22.88 11.37 27.31
CA GLU A 306 -23.76 11.24 28.49
C GLU A 306 -25.10 11.96 28.27
N ILE A 307 -25.67 11.86 27.07
CA ILE A 307 -26.94 12.47 26.71
C ILE A 307 -28.00 11.36 26.66
N PRO A 308 -29.08 11.45 27.48
CA PRO A 308 -30.19 10.50 27.44
C PRO A 308 -30.89 10.47 26.08
N THR A 309 -31.17 9.28 25.56
CA THR A 309 -31.73 9.07 24.22
C THR A 309 -33.16 9.61 24.05
N ASP A 310 -33.90 9.73 25.15
CA ASP A 310 -35.27 10.27 25.20
C ASP A 310 -35.32 11.80 25.30
N ARG A 311 -34.16 12.47 25.47
CA ARG A 311 -34.06 13.92 25.52
C ARG A 311 -34.49 14.55 24.21
N LYS A 312 -35.23 15.67 24.29
CA LYS A 312 -35.64 16.46 23.12
C LYS A 312 -34.49 17.39 22.67
N TRP A 313 -34.45 17.74 21.39
CA TRP A 313 -33.49 18.67 20.86
C TRP A 313 -33.50 20.04 21.53
N VAL A 314 -34.69 20.58 21.86
CA VAL A 314 -34.84 21.87 22.56
C VAL A 314 -34.23 21.87 23.96
N ASP A 315 -34.21 20.71 24.64
CA ASP A 315 -33.75 20.57 26.02
C ASP A 315 -32.22 20.34 26.12
N LEU A 316 -31.52 20.27 25.00
CA LEU A 316 -30.08 19.91 24.95
C LEU A 316 -29.19 20.97 25.57
N GLY A 317 -29.52 22.24 25.36
CA GLY A 317 -28.76 23.40 25.82
C GLY A 317 -27.37 23.50 25.21
N LYS A 318 -26.69 24.60 25.42
CA LYS A 318 -25.38 24.90 24.83
C LYS A 318 -24.31 23.85 25.19
N ARG A 319 -24.32 23.36 26.44
CA ARG A 319 -23.33 22.35 26.90
C ARG A 319 -23.49 21.02 26.16
N GLY A 320 -24.73 20.56 25.97
CA GLY A 320 -25.01 19.32 25.25
C GLY A 320 -24.63 19.43 23.76
N ILE A 321 -24.96 20.56 23.13
CA ILE A 321 -24.57 20.87 21.73
C ILE A 321 -23.06 20.81 21.58
N ASN A 322 -22.30 21.46 22.47
CA ASN A 322 -20.83 21.46 22.42
C ASN A 322 -20.23 20.06 22.58
N LYS A 323 -20.79 19.19 23.45
CA LYS A 323 -20.36 17.80 23.58
C LYS A 323 -20.55 17.03 22.27
N ILE A 324 -21.70 17.21 21.59
CA ILE A 324 -21.97 16.59 20.30
C ILE A 324 -21.00 17.08 19.23
N ILE A 325 -20.79 18.39 19.13
CA ILE A 325 -19.87 18.99 18.16
C ILE A 325 -18.47 18.40 18.33
N ASN A 326 -17.98 18.35 19.56
CA ASN A 326 -16.66 17.80 19.85
C ASN A 326 -16.54 16.33 19.45
N LEU A 327 -17.52 15.50 19.78
CA LEU A 327 -17.49 14.07 19.41
C LEU A 327 -17.69 13.83 17.92
N LEU A 328 -18.42 14.69 17.21
CA LEU A 328 -18.56 14.59 15.75
C LEU A 328 -17.27 14.96 15.02
N SER A 329 -16.49 15.90 15.55
CA SER A 329 -15.32 16.49 14.85
C SER A 329 -13.96 16.05 15.41
N ASN A 330 -13.88 15.60 16.65
CA ASN A 330 -12.61 15.39 17.36
C ASN A 330 -12.69 14.26 18.41
N ASP A 331 -13.31 13.15 18.03
CA ASP A 331 -13.48 12.01 18.91
C ASP A 331 -12.17 11.24 19.10
N GLN A 332 -11.68 11.18 20.35
CA GLN A 332 -10.37 10.61 20.65
C GLN A 332 -10.43 9.12 20.96
N TYR A 333 -9.46 8.38 20.41
CA TYR A 333 -9.25 6.96 20.66
C TYR A 333 -7.77 6.64 20.85
N THR A 334 -7.48 5.72 21.78
CA THR A 334 -6.10 5.25 22.03
C THR A 334 -5.87 3.94 21.30
N VAL A 335 -4.89 3.93 20.41
CA VAL A 335 -4.44 2.75 19.65
C VAL A 335 -3.39 2.01 20.46
N HIS A 336 -3.57 0.69 20.61
CA HIS A 336 -2.66 -0.24 21.27
C HIS A 336 -2.28 -1.38 20.31
N GLY A 337 -1.45 -1.09 19.33
CA GLY A 337 -0.95 -2.10 18.37
C GLY A 337 -1.61 -2.02 17.01
N LYS A 338 -1.13 -2.88 16.14
CA LYS A 338 -1.60 -3.08 14.77
C LYS A 338 -2.31 -4.42 14.64
N GLY A 339 -3.21 -4.54 13.67
CA GLY A 339 -3.84 -5.83 13.34
C GLY A 339 -2.80 -6.91 13.00
N SER A 340 -3.10 -8.14 13.36
CA SER A 340 -2.20 -9.30 13.24
C SER A 340 -2.17 -9.95 11.85
N TYR A 341 -2.91 -9.46 10.88
CA TYR A 341 -2.91 -9.99 9.52
C TYR A 341 -1.57 -9.70 8.83
N LYS A 342 -0.73 -10.74 8.68
CA LYS A 342 0.63 -10.62 8.15
C LYS A 342 0.70 -10.59 6.62
N ASP A 343 -0.31 -11.13 5.95
CA ASP A 343 -0.23 -11.44 4.52
C ASP A 343 -0.59 -10.26 3.58
N GLU A 344 -1.20 -9.19 4.12
CA GLU A 344 -1.62 -8.02 3.35
C GLU A 344 -0.73 -6.78 3.54
N PHE A 345 0.28 -6.85 4.42
CA PHE A 345 1.09 -5.68 4.74
C PHE A 345 2.09 -5.33 3.65
N VAL A 346 2.09 -4.06 3.30
CA VAL A 346 3.16 -3.41 2.54
C VAL A 346 4.28 -3.03 3.52
N THR A 347 5.52 -3.18 3.08
CA THR A 347 6.71 -2.80 3.84
C THR A 347 7.11 -1.37 3.49
N CYS A 348 7.25 -0.51 4.49
CA CYS A 348 7.93 0.77 4.42
C CYS A 348 9.39 0.55 4.81
N GLY A 349 10.34 0.91 3.95
CA GLY A 349 11.77 0.61 4.13
C GLY A 349 12.27 -0.37 3.07
N GLY A 350 13.53 -0.77 3.18
CA GLY A 350 14.22 -1.60 2.19
C GLY A 350 15.51 -0.94 1.70
N VAL A 351 15.93 -1.20 0.47
CA VAL A 351 17.13 -0.59 -0.11
C VAL A 351 16.93 0.91 -0.27
N SER A 352 17.83 1.70 0.34
CA SER A 352 17.80 3.16 0.25
C SER A 352 17.91 3.62 -1.20
N LEU A 353 17.06 4.57 -1.58
CA LEU A 353 17.07 5.15 -2.91
C LEU A 353 18.37 5.93 -3.22
N GLU A 354 19.14 6.31 -2.19
CA GLU A 354 20.45 6.91 -2.35
C GLU A 354 21.44 5.95 -3.01
N SER A 355 21.25 4.64 -2.83
CA SER A 355 22.08 3.57 -3.41
C SER A 355 21.75 3.24 -4.87
N ILE A 356 20.71 3.85 -5.45
CA ILE A 356 20.15 3.47 -6.75
C ILE A 356 20.26 4.61 -7.76
N GLU A 357 20.64 4.27 -9.00
CA GLU A 357 20.54 5.18 -10.13
C GLU A 357 19.09 5.19 -10.66
N PHE A 358 18.42 6.33 -10.55
CA PHE A 358 16.98 6.46 -10.84
C PHE A 358 16.59 6.27 -12.31
N LYS A 359 17.55 6.39 -13.23
CA LYS A 359 17.30 6.23 -14.67
C LYS A 359 17.32 4.77 -15.12
N THR A 360 18.03 3.92 -14.38
CA THR A 360 18.33 2.53 -14.78
C THR A 360 17.85 1.52 -13.74
N MET A 361 17.51 1.95 -12.53
CA MET A 361 17.29 1.07 -11.36
C MET A 361 18.52 0.24 -10.99
N GLU A 362 19.71 0.60 -11.50
CA GLU A 362 20.97 -0.06 -11.20
C GLU A 362 21.55 0.41 -9.86
N SER A 363 22.25 -0.46 -9.18
CA SER A 363 23.07 -0.13 -8.03
C SER A 363 24.17 0.87 -8.40
N LYS A 364 24.39 1.87 -7.54
CA LYS A 364 25.53 2.79 -7.70
C LYS A 364 26.86 2.17 -7.25
N SER A 365 26.83 1.14 -6.41
CA SER A 365 28.03 0.47 -5.88
C SER A 365 28.38 -0.83 -6.60
N CYS A 366 27.42 -1.47 -7.25
CA CYS A 366 27.59 -2.77 -7.91
C CYS A 366 27.07 -2.71 -9.36
N THR A 367 27.97 -2.73 -10.31
CA THR A 367 27.63 -2.76 -11.75
C THR A 367 26.85 -4.02 -12.10
N ASN A 368 25.82 -3.91 -12.97
CA ASN A 368 24.94 -5.02 -13.38
C ASN A 368 24.07 -5.61 -12.25
N LEU A 369 23.90 -4.89 -11.14
CA LEU A 369 22.94 -5.23 -10.09
C LEU A 369 21.79 -4.24 -10.13
N TYR A 370 20.57 -4.74 -10.34
CA TYR A 370 19.37 -3.93 -10.51
C TYR A 370 18.34 -4.22 -9.43
N PHE A 371 17.44 -3.25 -9.17
CA PHE A 371 16.40 -3.38 -8.16
C PHE A 371 15.05 -2.96 -8.72
N ALA A 372 13.97 -3.68 -8.38
CA ALA A 372 12.63 -3.28 -8.76
C ALA A 372 11.57 -3.73 -7.75
N GLY A 373 10.52 -2.94 -7.61
CA GLY A 373 9.40 -3.18 -6.72
C GLY A 373 9.68 -2.86 -5.26
N GLU A 374 8.96 -3.52 -4.37
CA GLU A 374 8.89 -3.24 -2.93
C GLU A 374 10.20 -3.54 -2.15
N ILE A 375 11.23 -4.09 -2.79
CA ILE A 375 12.57 -4.19 -2.20
C ILE A 375 13.22 -2.81 -1.99
N LEU A 376 12.84 -1.84 -2.79
CA LEU A 376 13.25 -0.44 -2.68
C LEU A 376 12.47 0.25 -1.55
N ASP A 377 13.07 1.28 -0.95
CA ASP A 377 12.35 2.16 0.00
C ASP A 377 11.28 3.00 -0.72
N ILE A 378 10.30 2.31 -1.28
CA ILE A 378 9.14 2.85 -1.98
C ILE A 378 7.91 2.15 -1.44
N ASP A 379 7.00 2.89 -0.85
CA ASP A 379 5.67 2.40 -0.51
C ASP A 379 4.61 3.47 -0.72
N ALA A 380 3.40 3.02 -0.94
CA ALA A 380 2.27 3.85 -1.31
C ALA A 380 1.08 3.63 -0.37
N ILE A 381 0.12 4.52 -0.46
CA ILE A 381 -1.20 4.31 0.13
C ILE A 381 -1.92 3.15 -0.58
N THR A 382 -3.04 2.71 -0.01
CA THR A 382 -3.95 1.76 -0.68
C THR A 382 -4.52 2.35 -1.97
N GLY A 383 -4.79 1.50 -2.97
CA GLY A 383 -5.41 1.92 -4.23
C GLY A 383 -4.67 1.52 -5.52
N GLY A 384 -3.88 0.43 -5.52
CA GLY A 384 -3.17 -0.09 -6.70
C GLY A 384 -1.78 0.52 -6.93
N PHE A 385 -1.42 1.55 -6.16
CA PHE A 385 -0.18 2.30 -6.34
C PHE A 385 1.10 1.47 -6.11
N ASN A 386 1.10 0.52 -5.15
CA ASN A 386 2.25 -0.34 -4.88
C ASN A 386 2.56 -1.27 -6.06
N LEU A 387 1.54 -1.84 -6.69
CA LEU A 387 1.72 -2.64 -7.91
C LEU A 387 2.15 -1.76 -9.09
N GLN A 388 1.58 -0.55 -9.23
CA GLN A 388 2.05 0.40 -10.24
C GLN A 388 3.54 0.73 -10.08
N ALA A 389 4.02 0.97 -8.87
CA ALA A 389 5.45 1.19 -8.63
C ALA A 389 6.30 -0.04 -9.00
N ALA A 390 5.78 -1.25 -8.75
CA ALA A 390 6.45 -2.48 -9.14
C ALA A 390 6.56 -2.63 -10.67
N TRP A 391 5.48 -2.35 -11.41
CA TRP A 391 5.49 -2.37 -12.88
C TRP A 391 6.47 -1.36 -13.45
N THR A 392 6.39 -0.12 -12.98
CA THR A 392 7.22 1.00 -13.45
C THR A 392 8.71 0.72 -13.23
N THR A 393 9.10 0.38 -12.01
CA THR A 393 10.52 0.15 -11.69
C THR A 393 11.07 -1.07 -12.40
N ALA A 394 10.26 -2.12 -12.57
CA ALA A 394 10.62 -3.32 -13.32
C ALA A 394 10.81 -3.03 -14.81
N TYR A 395 9.94 -2.21 -15.41
CA TYR A 395 10.09 -1.80 -16.81
C TYR A 395 11.36 -0.98 -17.03
N VAL A 396 11.62 0.00 -16.16
CA VAL A 396 12.84 0.83 -16.23
C VAL A 396 14.09 -0.04 -16.15
N ALA A 397 14.13 -1.02 -15.23
CA ALA A 397 15.24 -1.96 -15.13
C ALA A 397 15.38 -2.83 -16.39
N ALA A 398 14.26 -3.33 -16.94
CA ALA A 398 14.28 -4.14 -18.17
C ALA A 398 14.85 -3.36 -19.37
N VAL A 399 14.44 -2.10 -19.54
CA VAL A 399 14.99 -1.22 -20.61
C VAL A 399 16.49 -0.99 -20.41
N ALA A 400 16.92 -0.69 -19.19
CA ALA A 400 18.33 -0.43 -18.90
C ALA A 400 19.21 -1.67 -19.18
N ILE A 401 18.77 -2.84 -18.74
CA ILE A 401 19.44 -4.11 -18.98
C ILE A 401 19.50 -4.39 -20.49
N SER A 402 18.38 -4.25 -21.21
CA SER A 402 18.33 -4.50 -22.65
C SER A 402 19.26 -3.58 -23.43
N GLN A 403 19.30 -2.29 -23.11
CA GLN A 403 20.20 -1.32 -23.77
C GLN A 403 21.66 -1.65 -23.54
N ARG A 404 22.02 -2.06 -22.32
CA ARG A 404 23.41 -2.41 -21.99
C ARG A 404 23.89 -3.66 -22.72
N PHE A 405 23.04 -4.68 -22.85
CA PHE A 405 23.44 -5.97 -23.38
C PHE A 405 23.07 -6.20 -24.84
N ASN A 406 22.26 -5.34 -25.49
CA ASN A 406 22.06 -5.31 -26.92
C ASN A 406 23.12 -4.46 -27.66
N ALA A 407 23.88 -3.62 -26.94
CA ALA A 407 24.95 -2.80 -27.50
C ALA A 407 26.28 -3.56 -27.66
N ILE A 408 26.31 -4.81 -27.24
CA ILE A 408 27.45 -5.74 -27.38
C ILE A 408 27.08 -6.82 -28.41
#